data_c6c4635c55963ffc3cc0cff5ee1b2428
#
_entry.id   c6c4635c55963ffc3cc0cff5ee1b2428
#
_cell.length_a   1.000
_cell.length_b   1.000
_cell.length_c   1.000
_cell.angle_alpha   90.00
_cell.angle_beta   90.00
_cell.angle_gamma   90.00
#
_symmetry.space_group_name_H-M   'P 1'
#
loop_
_entity.id
_entity.type
_entity.pdbx_description
1 polymer ?
#
loop_
_entity_poly.entity_id
_entity_poly.type
_entity_poly.pdbx_seq_one_letter_code
_entity_poly.pdbx_strand_id
1 'polypeptide(L)'
;MLLTEKIDTWVDALAANMEKGDLRIHDTGKWDPSSWPKEAYGAGFHEAPRGALGHWVHIKDGVIANYQCIVPSTWNAGPRDGSEKRGPYEAALLKTPVADPKQPLEILRTVHSFDPCMACGVHVVDVERRELARVRTP
;
A
#
# COMPACT_ATOMS: atom_id res chain seq x y z
N MET A 1 -7.40 0.06 21.42
CA MET A 1 -8.21 -0.63 22.43
C MET A 1 -8.24 -2.13 22.21
N LEU A 2 -8.70 -2.65 21.09
CA LEU A 2 -8.82 -4.11 20.86
C LEU A 2 -7.52 -4.92 21.04
N LEU A 3 -6.37 -4.38 20.61
CA LEU A 3 -5.08 -5.04 20.75
C LEU A 3 -4.60 -5.11 22.19
N THR A 4 -4.78 -4.04 22.96
CA THR A 4 -4.42 -4.00 24.39
C THR A 4 -5.23 -4.99 25.21
N GLU A 5 -6.50 -5.18 24.91
CA GLU A 5 -7.37 -6.17 25.57
C GLU A 5 -6.97 -7.63 25.25
N LYS A 6 -6.28 -7.84 24.12
CA LYS A 6 -5.83 -9.19 23.70
C LYS A 6 -4.45 -9.56 24.21
N ILE A 7 -3.63 -8.60 24.64
CA ILE A 7 -2.25 -8.86 25.09
C ILE A 7 -2.24 -9.87 26.24
N ASP A 8 -3.05 -9.66 27.26
CA ASP A 8 -3.12 -10.55 28.42
C ASP A 8 -3.51 -11.98 28.00
N THR A 9 -4.51 -12.10 27.14
CA THR A 9 -4.94 -13.40 26.58
C THR A 9 -3.81 -14.12 25.85
N TRP A 10 -3.00 -13.38 25.09
CA TRP A 10 -1.86 -13.96 24.36
C TRP A 10 -0.72 -14.34 25.28
N VAL A 11 -0.43 -13.57 26.32
CA VAL A 11 0.57 -13.88 27.33
C VAL A 11 0.16 -15.14 28.10
N ASP A 12 -1.11 -15.25 28.51
CA ASP A 12 -1.63 -16.44 29.19
C ASP A 12 -1.53 -17.69 28.29
N ALA A 13 -1.87 -17.56 27.01
CA ALA A 13 -1.75 -18.65 26.05
C ALA A 13 -0.29 -19.08 25.85
N LEU A 14 0.65 -18.13 25.81
CA LEU A 14 2.07 -18.42 25.74
C LEU A 14 2.54 -19.16 26.99
N ALA A 15 2.20 -18.71 28.18
CA ALA A 15 2.53 -19.37 29.43
C ALA A 15 1.97 -20.80 29.49
N ALA A 16 0.73 -21.00 29.07
CA ALA A 16 0.11 -22.32 29.02
C ALA A 16 0.80 -23.28 28.02
N ASN A 17 1.31 -22.75 26.90
CA ASN A 17 2.10 -23.54 25.96
C ASN A 17 3.44 -23.95 26.56
N MET A 18 4.12 -23.03 27.26
CA MET A 18 5.38 -23.33 27.96
C MET A 18 5.21 -24.39 29.04
N GLU A 19 4.14 -24.33 29.83
CA GLU A 19 3.80 -25.33 30.85
C GLU A 19 3.60 -26.72 30.25
N LYS A 20 3.07 -26.80 29.03
CA LYS A 20 2.89 -28.05 28.28
C LYS A 20 4.18 -28.52 27.60
N GLY A 21 5.30 -27.82 27.78
CA GLY A 21 6.58 -28.14 27.17
C GLY A 21 6.70 -27.71 25.70
N ASP A 22 5.78 -26.93 25.17
CA ASP A 22 5.90 -26.34 23.81
C ASP A 22 6.72 -25.05 23.87
N LEU A 23 8.03 -25.23 23.70
CA LEU A 23 9.02 -24.14 23.69
C LEU A 23 9.48 -23.76 22.27
N ARG A 24 8.77 -24.20 21.25
CA ARG A 24 9.10 -23.90 19.85
C ARG A 24 8.91 -22.43 19.57
N ILE A 25 10.00 -21.76 19.15
CA ILE A 25 10.00 -20.35 18.76
C ILE A 25 10.14 -20.16 17.25
N HIS A 26 10.27 -21.25 16.50
CA HIS A 26 10.40 -21.22 15.04
C HIS A 26 9.94 -22.56 14.44
N ASP A 27 9.63 -22.53 13.16
CA ASP A 27 9.34 -23.70 12.33
C ASP A 27 10.29 -23.71 11.12
N THR A 28 11.16 -24.71 11.08
CA THR A 28 12.12 -24.88 9.97
C THR A 28 11.67 -25.91 8.94
N GLY A 29 10.49 -26.50 9.11
CA GLY A 29 10.00 -27.59 8.27
C GLY A 29 9.91 -27.25 6.78
N LYS A 30 9.82 -25.95 6.46
CA LYS A 30 9.77 -25.46 5.07
C LYS A 30 11.06 -24.78 4.59
N TRP A 31 12.15 -24.88 5.33
CA TRP A 31 13.44 -24.28 4.95
C TRP A 31 14.19 -25.10 3.89
N ASP A 32 13.84 -26.37 3.74
CA ASP A 32 14.40 -27.22 2.70
C ASP A 32 13.64 -26.98 1.37
N PRO A 33 14.29 -26.40 0.35
CA PRO A 33 13.67 -26.16 -0.97
C PRO A 33 13.15 -27.44 -1.63
N SER A 34 13.69 -28.59 -1.31
CA SER A 34 13.22 -29.87 -1.86
C SER A 34 11.79 -30.22 -1.40
N SER A 35 11.35 -29.66 -0.27
CA SER A 35 9.98 -29.82 0.26
C SER A 35 8.96 -28.90 -0.39
N TRP A 36 9.39 -27.93 -1.20
CA TRP A 36 8.51 -26.95 -1.81
C TRP A 36 7.75 -27.52 -3.01
N PRO A 37 6.51 -27.10 -3.23
CA PRO A 37 5.83 -27.47 -4.46
C PRO A 37 6.54 -26.87 -5.68
N LYS A 38 6.54 -27.61 -6.79
CA LYS A 38 7.15 -27.13 -8.04
C LYS A 38 6.44 -25.88 -8.60
N GLU A 39 5.16 -25.73 -8.28
CA GLU A 39 4.38 -24.57 -8.67
C GLU A 39 3.42 -24.18 -7.56
N ALA A 40 3.34 -22.88 -7.25
CA ALA A 40 2.47 -22.35 -6.23
C ALA A 40 1.97 -20.95 -6.59
N TYR A 41 0.73 -20.67 -6.24
CA TYR A 41 0.12 -19.34 -6.35
C TYR A 41 -0.25 -18.86 -4.95
N GLY A 42 0.03 -17.60 -4.67
CA GLY A 42 -0.31 -16.97 -3.41
C GLY A 42 -0.88 -15.59 -3.61
N ALA A 43 -1.80 -15.20 -2.73
CA ALA A 43 -2.28 -13.84 -2.62
C ALA A 43 -2.32 -13.43 -1.16
N GLY A 44 -1.88 -12.21 -0.86
CA GLY A 44 -1.91 -11.62 0.47
C GLY A 44 -2.51 -10.22 0.40
N PHE A 45 -3.36 -9.90 1.38
CA PHE A 45 -4.04 -8.61 1.46
C PHE A 45 -3.85 -8.02 2.84
N HIS A 46 -3.74 -6.71 2.89
CA HIS A 46 -3.62 -5.99 4.15
C HIS A 46 -4.24 -4.60 4.04
N GLU A 47 -4.89 -4.17 5.12
CA GLU A 47 -5.31 -2.78 5.28
C GLU A 47 -4.15 -1.98 5.84
N ALA A 48 -3.65 -1.04 5.05
CA ALA A 48 -2.62 -0.10 5.45
C ALA A 48 -3.24 1.27 5.81
N PRO A 49 -2.52 2.19 6.49
CA PRO A 49 -3.05 3.51 6.82
C PRO A 49 -3.56 4.30 5.61
N ARG A 50 -3.06 3.99 4.41
CA ARG A 50 -3.41 4.67 3.16
C ARG A 50 -4.44 3.92 2.32
N GLY A 51 -4.89 2.75 2.76
CA GLY A 51 -5.89 1.90 2.11
C GLY A 51 -5.44 0.47 1.85
N ALA A 52 -6.09 -0.21 0.92
CA ALA A 52 -5.87 -1.62 0.64
C ALA A 52 -4.56 -1.89 -0.12
N LEU A 53 -3.80 -2.85 0.40
CA LEU A 53 -2.59 -3.40 -0.20
C LEU A 53 -2.87 -4.84 -0.65
N GLY A 54 -2.48 -5.19 -1.86
CA GLY A 54 -2.57 -6.55 -2.39
C GLY A 54 -1.26 -6.99 -3.03
N HIS A 55 -0.89 -8.23 -2.75
CA HIS A 55 0.24 -8.91 -3.38
C HIS A 55 -0.25 -10.22 -3.98
N TRP A 56 0.17 -10.51 -5.21
CA TRP A 56 -0.05 -11.79 -5.89
C TRP A 56 1.28 -12.30 -6.37
N VAL A 57 1.55 -13.56 -6.12
CA VAL A 57 2.81 -14.20 -6.51
C VAL A 57 2.54 -15.54 -7.17
N HIS A 58 3.24 -15.81 -8.24
CA HIS A 58 3.37 -17.11 -8.88
C HIS A 58 4.80 -17.59 -8.75
N ILE A 59 4.99 -18.72 -8.10
CA ILE A 59 6.29 -19.36 -7.93
C ILE A 59 6.32 -20.61 -8.78
N LYS A 60 7.38 -20.80 -9.53
CA LYS A 60 7.61 -21.99 -10.34
C LYS A 60 9.07 -22.42 -10.21
N ASP A 61 9.29 -23.72 -9.95
CA ASP A 61 10.62 -24.30 -9.79
C ASP A 61 11.53 -23.53 -8.80
N GLY A 62 10.93 -23.05 -7.69
CA GLY A 62 11.62 -22.32 -6.62
C GLY A 62 11.95 -20.86 -6.91
N VAL A 63 11.50 -20.31 -8.05
CA VAL A 63 11.71 -18.91 -8.41
C VAL A 63 10.38 -18.18 -8.62
N ILE A 64 10.39 -16.86 -8.45
CA ILE A 64 9.23 -16.02 -8.75
C ILE A 64 9.07 -15.94 -10.28
N ALA A 65 8.04 -16.59 -10.80
CA ALA A 65 7.70 -16.57 -12.23
C ALA A 65 6.87 -15.32 -12.58
N ASN A 66 6.02 -14.86 -11.66
CA ASN A 66 5.26 -13.61 -11.80
C ASN A 66 4.95 -13.02 -10.43
N TYR A 67 4.93 -11.70 -10.36
CA TYR A 67 4.60 -10.96 -9.15
C TYR A 67 3.85 -9.68 -9.48
N GLN A 68 2.75 -9.47 -8.77
CA GLN A 68 1.95 -8.25 -8.86
C GLN A 68 1.80 -7.65 -7.46
N CYS A 69 2.14 -6.39 -7.32
CA CYS A 69 1.88 -5.60 -6.13
C CYS A 69 0.97 -4.43 -6.50
N ILE A 70 -0.11 -4.25 -5.75
CA ILE A 70 -0.99 -3.10 -5.87
C ILE A 70 -1.04 -2.42 -4.50
N VAL A 71 -0.39 -1.26 -4.40
CA VAL A 71 -0.34 -0.49 -3.17
C VAL A 71 -1.49 0.51 -3.09
N PRO A 72 -1.86 1.03 -1.90
CA PRO A 72 -2.94 1.99 -1.74
C PRO A 72 -2.83 3.21 -2.67
N SER A 73 -1.64 3.76 -2.83
CA SER A 73 -1.40 4.91 -3.71
C SER A 73 -1.62 4.61 -5.19
N THR A 74 -1.56 3.33 -5.61
CA THR A 74 -1.94 2.92 -6.97
C THR A 74 -3.42 3.19 -7.23
N TRP A 75 -4.28 2.91 -6.24
CA TRP A 75 -5.70 3.22 -6.32
C TRP A 75 -5.98 4.71 -6.21
N ASN A 76 -5.36 5.38 -5.24
CA ASN A 76 -5.61 6.79 -4.95
C ASN A 76 -5.15 7.71 -6.09
N ALA A 77 -4.01 7.41 -6.73
CA ALA A 77 -3.46 8.16 -7.86
C ALA A 77 -3.93 7.61 -9.22
N GLY A 78 -4.80 6.60 -9.22
CA GLY A 78 -5.34 6.02 -10.44
C GLY A 78 -6.12 7.04 -11.27
N PRO A 79 -6.07 6.93 -12.61
CA PRO A 79 -6.86 7.77 -13.51
C PRO A 79 -8.35 7.41 -13.43
N ARG A 80 -9.16 8.07 -14.23
CA ARG A 80 -10.56 7.70 -14.44
C ARG A 80 -10.68 6.25 -14.89
N ASP A 81 -11.72 5.60 -14.43
CA ASP A 81 -12.07 4.26 -14.87
C ASP A 81 -12.77 4.27 -16.24
N GLY A 82 -13.09 3.08 -16.75
CA GLY A 82 -13.80 2.92 -18.03
C GLY A 82 -15.22 3.49 -18.07
N SER A 83 -15.76 3.90 -16.92
CA SER A 83 -17.06 4.58 -16.77
C SER A 83 -16.90 6.09 -16.55
N GLU A 84 -15.73 6.65 -16.84
CA GLU A 84 -15.37 8.07 -16.63
C GLU A 84 -15.47 8.54 -15.16
N LYS A 85 -15.51 7.60 -14.20
CA LYS A 85 -15.49 7.94 -12.79
C LYS A 85 -14.07 8.33 -12.36
N ARG A 86 -13.95 9.50 -11.75
CA ARG A 86 -12.67 10.05 -11.29
C ARG A 86 -12.04 9.20 -10.20
N GLY A 87 -10.71 9.05 -10.26
CA GLY A 87 -9.93 8.52 -9.15
C GLY A 87 -9.96 9.45 -7.93
N PRO A 88 -9.57 8.94 -6.75
CA PRO A 88 -9.62 9.71 -5.50
C PRO A 88 -8.89 11.05 -5.55
N TYR A 89 -7.67 11.11 -6.11
CA TYR A 89 -6.93 12.37 -6.24
C TYR A 89 -7.65 13.35 -7.18
N GLU A 90 -8.09 12.89 -8.33
CA GLU A 90 -8.86 13.75 -9.26
C GLU A 90 -10.12 14.30 -8.60
N ALA A 91 -10.84 13.46 -7.87
CA ALA A 91 -12.08 13.87 -7.19
C ALA A 91 -11.81 14.89 -6.08
N ALA A 92 -10.76 14.69 -5.28
CA ALA A 92 -10.40 15.59 -4.19
C ALA A 92 -9.89 16.95 -4.67
N LEU A 93 -9.24 16.99 -5.84
CA LEU A 93 -8.72 18.23 -6.42
C LEU A 93 -9.80 19.11 -7.06
N LEU A 94 -10.98 18.55 -7.34
CA LEU A 94 -12.06 19.33 -7.94
C LEU A 94 -12.50 20.46 -7.02
N LYS A 95 -12.53 21.67 -7.59
CA LYS A 95 -12.92 22.90 -6.89
C LYS A 95 -11.99 23.27 -5.73
N THR A 96 -10.80 22.66 -5.62
CA THR A 96 -9.78 23.14 -4.69
C THR A 96 -9.37 24.56 -5.09
N PRO A 97 -9.57 25.55 -4.23
CA PRO A 97 -9.14 26.92 -4.54
C PRO A 97 -7.61 26.96 -4.61
N VAL A 98 -7.09 27.67 -5.60
CA VAL A 98 -5.63 27.88 -5.76
C VAL A 98 -5.41 29.39 -5.71
N ALA A 99 -4.73 29.85 -4.66
CA ALA A 99 -4.48 31.27 -4.45
C ALA A 99 -3.45 31.83 -5.45
N ASP A 100 -2.39 31.07 -5.69
CA ASP A 100 -1.35 31.39 -6.67
C ASP A 100 -1.03 30.17 -7.53
N PRO A 101 -1.41 30.17 -8.82
CA PRO A 101 -1.08 29.06 -9.73
C PRO A 101 0.41 28.80 -9.93
N LYS A 102 1.28 29.77 -9.64
CA LYS A 102 2.74 29.59 -9.68
C LYS A 102 3.30 28.93 -8.42
N GLN A 103 2.52 28.93 -7.33
CA GLN A 103 2.84 28.30 -6.06
C GLN A 103 1.64 27.50 -5.55
N PRO A 104 1.28 26.37 -6.19
CA PRO A 104 0.04 25.64 -5.97
C PRO A 104 0.08 24.80 -4.69
N LEU A 105 0.27 25.43 -3.53
CA LEU A 105 0.38 24.78 -2.23
C LEU A 105 -0.89 24.02 -1.85
N GLU A 106 -2.06 24.52 -2.24
CA GLU A 106 -3.33 23.90 -1.93
C GLU A 106 -3.49 22.56 -2.66
N ILE A 107 -3.01 22.47 -3.90
CA ILE A 107 -2.95 21.21 -4.65
C ILE A 107 -2.02 20.22 -3.95
N LEU A 108 -0.81 20.68 -3.58
CA LEU A 108 0.16 19.86 -2.89
C LEU A 108 -0.39 19.33 -1.55
N ARG A 109 -1.02 20.18 -0.74
CA ARG A 109 -1.65 19.80 0.53
C ARG A 109 -2.78 18.79 0.33
N THR A 110 -3.61 18.97 -0.68
CA THR A 110 -4.68 18.02 -1.02
C THR A 110 -4.10 16.65 -1.34
N VAL A 111 -3.06 16.57 -2.19
CA VAL A 111 -2.39 15.31 -2.51
C VAL A 111 -1.72 14.70 -1.29
N HIS A 112 -1.02 15.51 -0.47
CA HIS A 112 -0.36 15.05 0.75
C HIS A 112 -1.32 14.53 1.82
N SER A 113 -2.60 14.96 1.82
CA SER A 113 -3.59 14.43 2.75
C SER A 113 -3.89 12.93 2.56
N PHE A 114 -3.52 12.38 1.41
CA PHE A 114 -3.58 10.93 1.14
C PHE A 114 -2.31 10.18 1.52
N ASP A 115 -1.31 10.85 2.10
CA ASP A 115 -0.02 10.27 2.46
C ASP A 115 0.62 9.44 1.34
N PRO A 116 0.88 10.00 0.14
CA PRO A 116 1.40 9.24 -0.99
C PRO A 116 2.74 8.57 -0.65
N CYS A 117 2.88 7.30 -1.05
CA CYS A 117 4.08 6.49 -0.80
C CYS A 117 5.20 6.72 -1.82
N MET A 118 5.19 7.81 -2.55
CA MET A 118 6.16 8.11 -3.62
C MET A 118 6.54 9.58 -3.59
N ALA A 119 7.73 9.88 -4.06
CA ALA A 119 8.11 11.25 -4.35
C ALA A 119 7.18 11.79 -5.45
N CYS A 120 6.28 12.68 -5.10
CA CYS A 120 5.29 13.22 -6.02
C CYS A 120 5.80 14.49 -6.67
N GLY A 121 5.97 14.46 -8.00
CA GLY A 121 6.08 15.67 -8.80
C GLY A 121 4.67 16.19 -9.13
N VAL A 122 4.39 17.43 -8.83
CA VAL A 122 3.17 18.11 -9.25
C VAL A 122 3.51 19.10 -10.37
N HIS A 123 2.90 18.91 -11.53
CA HIS A 123 3.00 19.83 -12.66
C HIS A 123 1.65 20.49 -12.85
N VAL A 124 1.60 21.80 -12.70
CA VAL A 124 0.42 22.59 -12.99
C VAL A 124 0.55 23.16 -14.40
N VAL A 125 -0.38 22.81 -15.24
CA VAL A 125 -0.44 23.28 -16.64
C VAL A 125 -1.77 24.00 -16.88
N ASP A 126 -1.77 24.98 -17.78
CA ASP A 126 -2.99 25.63 -18.22
C ASP A 126 -3.73 24.80 -19.30
N VAL A 127 -4.82 25.33 -19.81
CA VAL A 127 -5.64 24.67 -20.85
C VAL A 127 -4.90 24.49 -22.18
N GLU A 128 -3.88 25.29 -22.45
CA GLU A 128 -2.98 25.18 -23.60
C GLU A 128 -1.76 24.26 -23.32
N ARG A 129 -1.74 23.55 -22.16
CA ARG A 129 -0.67 22.65 -21.69
C ARG A 129 0.68 23.36 -21.43
N ARG A 130 0.69 24.67 -21.20
CA ARG A 130 1.89 25.38 -20.76
C ARG A 130 2.10 25.14 -19.27
N GLU A 131 3.33 24.79 -18.87
CA GLU A 131 3.68 24.59 -17.48
C GLU A 131 3.65 25.91 -16.72
N LEU A 132 2.79 26.03 -15.71
CA LEU A 132 2.68 27.18 -14.82
C LEU A 132 3.56 27.03 -13.59
N ALA A 133 3.64 25.81 -13.06
CA ALA A 133 4.45 25.50 -11.90
C ALA A 133 4.85 24.03 -11.89
N ARG A 134 6.02 23.75 -11.30
CA ARG A 134 6.50 22.42 -11.00
C ARG A 134 6.95 22.34 -9.54
N VAL A 135 6.31 21.49 -8.78
CA VAL A 135 6.68 21.23 -7.38
C VAL A 135 7.18 19.80 -7.27
N ARG A 136 8.35 19.60 -6.68
CA ARG A 136 8.86 18.29 -6.30
C ARG A 136 8.87 18.19 -4.79
N THR A 137 8.33 17.10 -4.26
CA THR A 137 8.53 16.75 -2.86
C THR A 137 9.84 15.98 -2.72
N PRO A 138 10.63 16.24 -1.68
CA PRO A 138 11.86 15.49 -1.43
C PRO A 138 11.59 14.02 -1.17
#